data_9817e754ea677fcd2c1f4e2566427452
#
_entry.id   9817e754ea677fcd2c1f4e2566427452
#
_cell.length_a   1.000
_cell.length_b   1.000
_cell.length_c   1.000
_cell.angle_alpha   90.00
_cell.angle_beta   90.00
_cell.angle_gamma   90.00
#
_symmetry.space_group_name_H-M   'P 1'
#
loop_
_entity.id
_entity.type
_entity.pdbx_description
1 polymer ?
#
loop_
_entity_poly.entity_id
_entity_poly.type
_entity_poly.pdbx_seq_one_letter_code
_entity_poly.pdbx_strand_id
1 'polypeptide(L)'
;MTGWTRDMFFDETPLPWVLPSPNIPTLDSAVVYPGTVLFEGTNVSEGRGTTKPFELLGAPWVEPEAFAAGLNRLALPGLHFRPALFEPTFHKHAHVPCGGCQIHVTN
;
A
#
# COMPACT_ATOMS: atom_id res chain seq x y z
N MET A 1 16.28 7.35 -23.98
CA MET A 1 16.61 7.16 -22.56
C MET A 1 17.85 6.30 -22.48
N THR A 2 18.86 6.73 -21.71
CA THR A 2 20.14 6.02 -21.61
C THR A 2 20.38 5.66 -20.13
N GLY A 3 21.09 4.55 -19.90
CA GLY A 3 21.47 4.12 -18.55
C GLY A 3 20.37 3.47 -17.74
N TRP A 4 19.17 3.27 -18.31
CA TRP A 4 18.06 2.58 -17.64
C TRP A 4 17.84 1.20 -18.24
N THR A 5 17.57 0.22 -17.37
CA THR A 5 17.20 -1.14 -17.78
C THR A 5 15.91 -1.55 -17.09
N ARG A 6 15.22 -2.57 -17.61
CA ARG A 6 13.89 -2.97 -17.13
C ARG A 6 13.92 -3.60 -15.72
N ASP A 7 15.06 -4.06 -15.29
CA ASP A 7 15.27 -4.67 -13.97
C ASP A 7 15.64 -3.66 -12.88
N MET A 8 15.80 -2.38 -13.24
CA MET A 8 16.09 -1.33 -12.27
C MET A 8 14.82 -0.80 -11.61
N PHE A 9 14.90 -0.60 -10.30
CA PHE A 9 13.92 0.21 -9.57
C PHE A 9 14.34 1.68 -9.61
N PHE A 10 13.38 2.56 -9.31
CA PHE A 10 13.61 4.00 -9.41
C PHE A 10 14.72 4.49 -8.47
N ASP A 11 14.83 3.90 -7.28
CA ASP A 11 15.86 4.27 -6.28
C ASP A 11 17.27 3.90 -6.71
N GLU A 12 17.42 3.10 -7.76
CA GLU A 12 18.72 2.80 -8.35
C GLU A 12 19.14 3.87 -9.37
N THR A 13 18.30 4.88 -9.59
CA THR A 13 18.60 5.99 -10.49
C THR A 13 19.02 7.23 -9.70
N PRO A 14 19.78 8.17 -10.30
CA PRO A 14 20.12 9.42 -9.63
C PRO A 14 19.01 10.48 -9.70
N LEU A 15 17.82 10.11 -10.14
CA LEU A 15 16.73 11.06 -10.35
C LEU A 15 15.95 11.30 -9.06
N PRO A 16 15.51 12.54 -8.82
CA PRO A 16 14.62 12.81 -7.68
C PRO A 16 13.23 12.23 -7.94
N TRP A 17 12.61 11.74 -6.88
CA TRP A 17 11.22 11.26 -6.97
C TRP A 17 10.27 12.44 -7.15
N VAL A 18 9.47 12.37 -8.20
CA VAL A 18 8.37 13.30 -8.42
C VAL A 18 7.09 12.48 -8.43
N LEU A 19 6.17 12.77 -7.52
CA LEU A 19 4.95 11.99 -7.39
C LEU A 19 4.10 12.04 -8.67
N PRO A 20 3.74 10.88 -9.23
CA PRO A 20 2.92 10.85 -10.45
C PRO A 20 1.44 11.16 -10.17
N SER A 21 1.03 11.07 -8.91
CA SER A 21 -0.35 11.31 -8.48
C SER A 21 -0.36 11.69 -7.01
N PRO A 22 -1.33 12.50 -6.56
CA PRO A 22 -1.50 12.76 -5.12
C PRO A 22 -1.68 11.48 -4.31
N ASN A 23 -2.19 10.42 -4.94
CA ASN A 23 -2.39 9.11 -4.30
C ASN A 23 -1.23 8.15 -4.50
N ILE A 24 -0.12 8.60 -5.07
CA ILE A 24 1.14 7.85 -5.16
C ILE A 24 2.26 8.82 -4.76
N PRO A 25 2.30 9.21 -3.48
CA PRO A 25 3.21 10.27 -3.04
C PRO A 25 4.66 9.83 -2.91
N THR A 26 4.91 8.55 -2.73
CA THR A 26 6.24 8.02 -2.45
C THR A 26 6.56 6.84 -3.36
N LEU A 27 7.85 6.52 -3.45
CA LEU A 27 8.30 5.32 -4.15
C LEU A 27 7.72 4.06 -3.52
N ASP A 28 7.61 4.03 -2.18
CA ASP A 28 7.04 2.88 -1.47
C ASP A 28 5.61 2.59 -1.93
N SER A 29 4.79 3.64 -2.08
CA SER A 29 3.42 3.49 -2.61
C SER A 29 3.44 2.95 -4.05
N ALA A 30 4.35 3.45 -4.87
CA ALA A 30 4.46 3.04 -6.27
C ALA A 30 4.88 1.57 -6.40
N VAL A 31 5.74 1.08 -5.51
CA VAL A 31 6.22 -0.31 -5.55
C VAL A 31 5.09 -1.30 -5.30
N VAL A 32 4.18 -0.99 -4.36
CA VAL A 32 3.06 -1.89 -4.04
C VAL A 32 1.83 -1.67 -4.92
N TYR A 33 1.74 -0.53 -5.61
CA TYR A 33 0.57 -0.16 -6.40
C TYR A 33 0.13 -1.22 -7.41
N PRO A 34 1.02 -1.87 -8.19
CA PRO A 34 0.58 -2.84 -9.19
C PRO A 34 -0.25 -3.99 -8.62
N GLY A 35 0.03 -4.38 -7.37
CA GLY A 35 -0.74 -5.42 -6.69
C GLY A 35 -1.96 -4.85 -5.96
N THR A 36 -1.77 -3.79 -5.20
CA THR A 36 -2.82 -3.27 -4.32
C THR A 36 -3.90 -2.48 -5.05
N VAL A 37 -3.64 -2.00 -6.26
CA VAL A 37 -4.66 -1.33 -7.08
C VAL A 37 -5.87 -2.23 -7.36
N LEU A 38 -5.71 -3.54 -7.33
CA LEU A 38 -6.80 -4.48 -7.54
C LEU A 38 -7.90 -4.35 -6.47
N PHE A 39 -7.53 -3.90 -5.27
CA PHE A 39 -8.51 -3.65 -4.21
C PHE A 39 -9.45 -2.49 -4.53
N GLU A 40 -9.12 -1.65 -5.52
CA GLU A 40 -9.99 -0.57 -5.95
C GLU A 40 -11.36 -1.05 -6.41
N GLY A 41 -11.42 -2.26 -6.98
CA GLY A 41 -12.66 -2.89 -7.41
C GLY A 41 -13.42 -3.59 -6.30
N THR A 42 -12.98 -3.50 -5.05
CA THR A 42 -13.60 -4.16 -3.91
C THR A 42 -14.13 -3.14 -2.89
N ASN A 43 -14.76 -3.64 -1.83
CA ASN A 43 -15.20 -2.81 -0.71
C ASN A 43 -14.14 -2.64 0.39
N VAL A 44 -12.93 -3.14 0.16
CA VAL A 44 -11.77 -2.91 1.04
C VAL A 44 -11.06 -1.64 0.55
N SER A 45 -10.74 -0.75 1.50
CA SER A 45 -9.97 0.45 1.18
C SER A 45 -8.53 0.09 0.86
N GLU A 46 -8.00 0.68 -0.19
CA GLU A 46 -6.58 0.59 -0.56
C GLU A 46 -5.74 1.72 0.05
N GLY A 47 -6.29 2.43 1.04
CA GLY A 47 -5.56 3.47 1.76
C GLY A 47 -5.62 4.86 1.14
N ARG A 48 -6.42 5.07 0.08
CA ARG A 48 -6.67 6.43 -0.42
C ARG A 48 -7.33 7.27 0.66
N GLY A 49 -6.90 8.51 0.79
CA GLY A 49 -7.36 9.39 1.87
C GLY A 49 -6.54 9.26 3.14
N THR A 50 -5.48 8.47 3.13
CA THR A 50 -4.50 8.35 4.22
C THR A 50 -3.14 8.85 3.76
N THR A 51 -2.18 8.88 4.69
CA THR A 51 -0.79 9.26 4.38
C THR A 51 0.01 8.13 3.73
N LYS A 52 -0.56 6.93 3.62
CA LYS A 52 0.09 5.75 3.03
C LYS A 52 -0.83 5.08 2.01
N PRO A 53 -1.22 5.81 0.91
CA PRO A 53 -2.09 5.21 -0.10
C PRO A 53 -1.44 3.98 -0.71
N PHE A 54 -2.26 2.95 -0.96
CA PHE A 54 -1.87 1.65 -1.50
C PHE A 54 -0.98 0.80 -0.60
N GLU A 55 -0.45 1.36 0.48
CA GLU A 55 0.30 0.61 1.49
C GLU A 55 -0.58 0.17 2.65
N LEU A 56 -1.75 0.79 2.84
CA LEU A 56 -2.73 0.44 3.85
C LEU A 56 -3.94 -0.23 3.19
N LEU A 57 -4.31 -1.39 3.71
CA LEU A 57 -5.50 -2.12 3.26
C LEU A 57 -6.40 -2.38 4.46
N GLY A 58 -7.68 -2.12 4.31
CA GLY A 58 -8.60 -2.41 5.41
C GLY A 58 -10.02 -1.93 5.18
N ALA A 59 -10.86 -2.21 6.17
CA ALA A 59 -12.26 -1.84 6.17
C ALA A 59 -12.75 -1.77 7.62
N PRO A 60 -13.94 -1.13 7.87
CA PRO A 60 -14.45 -1.01 9.24
C PRO A 60 -14.72 -2.34 9.96
N TRP A 61 -14.98 -3.40 9.21
CA TRP A 61 -15.30 -4.73 9.76
C TRP A 61 -14.09 -5.65 9.89
N VAL A 62 -12.90 -5.20 9.49
CA VAL A 62 -11.69 -6.03 9.53
C VAL A 62 -11.05 -5.96 10.92
N GLU A 63 -10.68 -7.13 11.44
CA GLU A 63 -9.91 -7.21 12.69
C GLU A 63 -8.41 -7.22 12.32
N PRO A 64 -7.63 -6.18 12.73
CA PRO A 64 -6.28 -5.99 12.21
C PRO A 64 -5.32 -7.15 12.50
N GLU A 65 -5.33 -7.66 13.75
CA GLU A 65 -4.41 -8.72 14.16
C GLU A 65 -4.62 -10.00 13.35
N ALA A 66 -5.89 -10.42 13.22
CA ALA A 66 -6.23 -11.64 12.50
C ALA A 66 -5.93 -11.48 11.00
N PHE A 67 -6.21 -10.31 10.44
CA PHE A 67 -5.98 -10.02 9.04
C PHE A 67 -4.48 -10.07 8.70
N ALA A 68 -3.67 -9.35 9.48
CA ALA A 68 -2.23 -9.33 9.26
C ALA A 68 -1.60 -10.72 9.50
N ALA A 69 -2.02 -11.42 10.54
CA ALA A 69 -1.53 -12.77 10.82
C ALA A 69 -1.87 -13.73 9.68
N GLY A 70 -3.08 -13.65 9.14
CA GLY A 70 -3.50 -14.48 8.01
C GLY A 70 -2.66 -14.24 6.76
N LEU A 71 -2.38 -12.98 6.46
CA LEU A 71 -1.55 -12.62 5.31
C LEU A 71 -0.09 -13.05 5.50
N ASN A 72 0.46 -12.87 6.70
CA ASN A 72 1.84 -13.29 6.98
C ASN A 72 2.01 -14.81 6.91
N ARG A 73 0.96 -15.59 7.19
CA ARG A 73 1.01 -17.05 7.05
C ARG A 73 1.19 -17.51 5.60
N LEU A 74 0.86 -16.68 4.63
CA LEU A 74 1.10 -16.98 3.22
C LEU A 74 2.59 -16.98 2.87
N ALA A 75 3.43 -16.44 3.75
CA ALA A 75 4.89 -16.39 3.59
C ALA A 75 5.32 -15.83 2.22
N LEU A 76 4.69 -14.73 1.79
CA LEU A 76 5.00 -14.11 0.51
C LEU A 76 6.41 -13.52 0.56
N PRO A 77 7.30 -13.89 -0.37
CA PRO A 77 8.67 -13.39 -0.37
C PRO A 77 8.73 -11.87 -0.50
N GLY A 78 9.53 -11.23 0.34
CA GLY A 78 9.76 -9.78 0.28
C GLY A 78 8.64 -8.93 0.85
N LEU A 79 7.64 -9.53 1.50
CA LEU A 79 6.51 -8.79 2.08
C LEU A 79 6.32 -9.16 3.55
N HIS A 80 5.94 -8.15 4.33
CA HIS A 80 5.51 -8.32 5.71
C HIS A 80 4.28 -7.43 5.94
N PHE A 81 3.29 -7.96 6.65
CA PHE A 81 2.04 -7.26 6.94
C PHE A 81 1.96 -6.96 8.43
N ARG A 82 1.81 -5.69 8.77
CA ARG A 82 1.69 -5.21 10.15
C ARG A 82 0.25 -4.78 10.42
N PRO A 83 -0.35 -5.18 11.56
CA PRO A 83 -1.68 -4.68 11.93
C PRO A 83 -1.70 -3.16 11.98
N ALA A 84 -2.75 -2.54 11.47
CA ALA A 84 -2.89 -1.09 11.46
C ALA A 84 -4.35 -0.68 11.61
N LEU A 85 -4.54 0.48 12.24
CA LEU A 85 -5.82 1.18 12.28
C LEU A 85 -5.64 2.49 11.54
N PHE A 86 -6.62 2.86 10.73
CA PHE A 86 -6.58 4.11 10.00
C PHE A 86 -7.98 4.64 9.73
N GLU A 87 -8.06 5.92 9.43
CA GLU A 87 -9.32 6.57 9.09
C GLU A 87 -9.12 7.38 7.82
N PRO A 88 -9.65 6.92 6.67
CA PRO A 88 -9.52 7.66 5.42
C PRO A 88 -10.24 9.01 5.50
N THR A 89 -9.68 10.02 4.86
CA THR A 89 -10.28 11.36 4.81
C THR A 89 -11.18 11.56 3.59
N PHE A 90 -11.07 10.69 2.58
CA PHE A 90 -11.92 10.67 1.41
C PHE A 90 -11.94 9.28 0.80
N HIS A 91 -12.77 9.10 -0.25
CA HIS A 91 -12.96 7.83 -0.96
C HIS A 91 -13.66 6.79 -0.08
N LYS A 92 -13.31 5.49 -0.20
CA LYS A 92 -13.99 4.42 0.55
C LYS A 92 -13.85 4.61 2.06
N HIS A 93 -14.97 4.42 2.75
CA HIS A 93 -15.03 4.47 4.22
C HIS A 93 -14.50 5.78 4.80
N ALA A 94 -14.66 6.88 4.07
CA ALA A 94 -14.22 8.20 4.52
C ALA A 94 -14.79 8.53 5.90
N HIS A 95 -13.91 9.01 6.79
CA HIS A 95 -14.25 9.40 8.16
C HIS A 95 -14.76 8.26 9.04
N VAL A 96 -14.49 7.01 8.67
CA VAL A 96 -14.82 5.82 9.47
C VAL A 96 -13.53 5.11 9.85
N PRO A 97 -13.33 4.78 11.14
CA PRO A 97 -12.17 3.99 11.55
C PRO A 97 -12.16 2.63 10.87
N CYS A 98 -11.04 2.29 10.27
CA CYS A 98 -10.84 1.02 9.58
C CYS A 98 -9.74 0.21 10.25
N GLY A 99 -9.97 -1.10 10.37
CA GLY A 99 -8.93 -2.06 10.73
C GLY A 99 -8.34 -2.67 9.48
N GLY A 100 -7.08 -3.01 9.52
CA GLY A 100 -6.42 -3.64 8.39
C GLY A 100 -4.95 -3.85 8.63
N CYS A 101 -4.16 -3.68 7.58
CA CYS A 101 -2.72 -3.86 7.68
C CYS A 101 -1.97 -2.82 6.86
N GLN A 102 -0.72 -2.62 7.24
CA GLN A 102 0.25 -1.90 6.42
C GLN A 102 1.17 -2.93 5.77
N ILE A 103 1.41 -2.74 4.47
CA ILE A 103 2.30 -3.61 3.70
C ILE A 103 3.71 -3.04 3.78
N HIS A 104 4.66 -3.88 4.18
CA HIS A 104 6.07 -3.55 4.18
C HIS A 104 6.79 -4.40 3.13
N VAL A 105 7.51 -3.75 2.23
CA VAL A 105 8.41 -4.44 1.30
C VAL A 105 9.74 -4.58 2.00
N THR A 106 10.17 -5.84 2.20
CA THR A 106 11.36 -6.15 2.98
C THR A 106 12.57 -6.50 2.13
N ASN A 107 12.42 -6.45 0.81
CA ASN A 107 13.47 -6.94 -0.07
C ASN A 107 13.69 -6.02 -1.26
#